data_468954c573e5f3125232ca6feba8bd19
#
_entry.id   468954c573e5f3125232ca6feba8bd19
#
_cell.length_a   1.000
_cell.length_b   1.000
_cell.length_c   1.000
_cell.angle_alpha   90.00
_cell.angle_beta   90.00
_cell.angle_gamma   90.00
#
_symmetry.space_group_name_H-M   'P 1'
#
loop_
_entity.id
_entity.type
_entity.pdbx_description
1 polymer ?
#
loop_
_entity_poly.entity_id
_entity_poly.type
_entity_poly.pdbx_seq_one_letter_code
_entity_poly.pdbx_strand_id
1 'polypeptide(L)'
;MDYFKMFINGETVDAIGGTKAEAIDPGTGKVIATFAYGGPEDANAAVDAARKAFDSGVWSNMQPAERSRILIELSDLLYEYIPLLARWEALDSGGLITRTSFDVITVIGGLRNLARYAAYDFKWKEDLPKSRNGFVAGLNYIRREPLGVCVGIVPWNFPFLSAMYKCIHALAMGNTVVVKPASDTSLSMLVFTEALMKTRIPKGVMNIVTGPGSTLGKALCTNPKIDKIAFTGSTEVGVDIMSMAAKNIKKVTLELGGKSPNIICEDADLDFAVDGAMCGTFLHSGQVCESGTRIIVHEKIYDQFVEKLVARTKALRIGYQMDNATQFGPIVSKKQLDTILSYIEIGKKEGANLVCGGKKPDDPKLKGGFYCEPTIFADVKNSMRIAQEEIFGPVACVIPFKDYDE
;
A
#
# COMPACT_ATOMS: atom_id res chain seq x y z
N MET A 1 -16.09 11.81 19.52
CA MET A 1 -15.47 10.83 18.58
C MET A 1 -15.54 11.48 17.22
N ASP A 2 -14.39 11.55 16.53
CA ASP A 2 -14.30 12.21 15.23
C ASP A 2 -15.07 11.42 14.17
N TYR A 3 -15.64 12.14 13.19
CA TYR A 3 -16.36 11.57 12.07
C TYR A 3 -15.80 12.10 10.75
N PHE A 4 -15.37 11.18 9.89
CA PHE A 4 -14.77 11.52 8.60
C PHE A 4 -15.73 11.18 7.46
N LYS A 5 -15.77 12.06 6.45
CA LYS A 5 -16.64 11.94 5.28
C LYS A 5 -15.85 11.51 4.04
N MET A 6 -16.52 10.90 3.07
CA MET A 6 -15.96 10.70 1.72
C MET A 6 -15.75 12.05 1.03
N PHE A 7 -14.99 12.04 -0.07
CA PHE A 7 -14.74 13.24 -0.87
C PHE A 7 -15.12 12.98 -2.33
N ILE A 8 -16.17 13.64 -2.78
CA ILE A 8 -16.71 13.49 -4.14
C ILE A 8 -16.95 14.86 -4.74
N ASN A 9 -16.47 15.07 -5.96
CA ASN A 9 -16.68 16.30 -6.73
C ASN A 9 -16.26 17.59 -5.99
N GLY A 10 -15.16 17.52 -5.23
CA GLY A 10 -14.61 18.67 -4.50
C GLY A 10 -15.31 18.98 -3.18
N GLU A 11 -16.14 18.08 -2.67
CA GLU A 11 -16.91 18.27 -1.44
C GLU A 11 -16.82 17.02 -0.54
N THR A 12 -16.85 17.24 0.78
CA THR A 12 -16.98 16.16 1.74
C THR A 12 -18.43 15.72 1.86
N VAL A 13 -18.71 14.43 1.69
CA VAL A 13 -20.07 13.88 1.64
C VAL A 13 -20.24 12.68 2.57
N ASP A 14 -21.43 12.53 3.10
CA ASP A 14 -21.85 11.31 3.79
C ASP A 14 -22.13 10.19 2.77
N ALA A 15 -22.16 8.93 3.22
CA ALA A 15 -22.63 7.84 2.38
C ALA A 15 -24.13 8.02 2.05
N ILE A 16 -24.52 7.78 0.79
CA ILE A 16 -25.91 7.94 0.33
C ILE A 16 -26.86 7.10 1.19
N GLY A 17 -26.45 5.89 1.58
CA GLY A 17 -27.21 5.02 2.49
C GLY A 17 -27.12 5.39 3.98
N GLY A 18 -26.39 6.46 4.35
CA GLY A 18 -26.19 6.89 5.73
C GLY A 18 -25.34 5.93 6.59
N THR A 19 -24.77 4.89 6.01
CA THR A 19 -23.97 3.89 6.73
C THR A 19 -22.62 4.45 7.17
N LYS A 20 -22.20 4.06 8.37
CA LYS A 20 -20.92 4.43 8.98
C LYS A 20 -20.14 3.16 9.35
N ALA A 21 -18.82 3.27 9.35
CA ALA A 21 -17.92 2.25 9.89
C ALA A 21 -17.08 2.84 11.01
N GLU A 22 -16.53 1.95 11.84
CA GLU A 22 -15.64 2.30 12.93
C GLU A 22 -14.19 2.06 12.51
N ALA A 23 -13.32 2.99 12.86
CA ALA A 23 -11.87 2.82 12.82
C ALA A 23 -11.38 2.37 14.19
N ILE A 24 -10.57 1.31 14.18
CA ILE A 24 -10.07 0.67 15.40
C ILE A 24 -8.55 0.89 15.47
N ASP A 25 -8.08 1.41 16.61
CA ASP A 25 -6.65 1.47 16.90
C ASP A 25 -6.10 0.06 17.16
N PRO A 26 -5.23 -0.47 16.30
CA PRO A 26 -4.66 -1.81 16.46
C PRO A 26 -3.86 -1.99 17.77
N GLY A 27 -3.26 -0.92 18.26
CA GLY A 27 -2.45 -0.96 19.49
C GLY A 27 -3.26 -1.10 20.76
N THR A 28 -4.54 -0.71 20.73
CA THR A 28 -5.41 -0.75 21.91
C THR A 28 -6.68 -1.58 21.72
N GLY A 29 -7.05 -1.89 20.48
CA GLY A 29 -8.31 -2.54 20.12
C GLY A 29 -9.55 -1.65 20.31
N LYS A 30 -9.36 -0.35 20.54
CA LYS A 30 -10.46 0.60 20.81
C LYS A 30 -10.88 1.34 19.54
N VAL A 31 -12.15 1.69 19.46
CA VAL A 31 -12.68 2.59 18.42
C VAL A 31 -12.11 3.98 18.65
N ILE A 32 -11.55 4.60 17.62
CA ILE A 32 -10.92 5.93 17.66
C ILE A 32 -11.70 6.97 16.86
N ALA A 33 -12.40 6.55 15.82
CA ALA A 33 -13.20 7.42 14.98
C ALA A 33 -14.31 6.63 14.28
N THR A 34 -15.22 7.34 13.63
CA THR A 34 -16.16 6.76 12.66
C THR A 34 -15.99 7.45 11.32
N PHE A 35 -16.39 6.76 10.24
CA PHE A 35 -16.32 7.35 8.91
C PHE A 35 -17.48 6.89 8.02
N ALA A 36 -17.80 7.69 6.99
CA ALA A 36 -18.79 7.34 5.98
C ALA A 36 -18.43 6.03 5.30
N TYR A 37 -19.39 5.14 5.12
CA TYR A 37 -19.16 3.80 4.55
C TYR A 37 -20.16 3.55 3.43
N GLY A 38 -19.72 3.85 2.21
CA GLY A 38 -20.55 3.90 1.01
C GLY A 38 -20.84 2.57 0.36
N GLY A 39 -21.75 2.61 -0.59
CA GLY A 39 -22.19 1.53 -1.43
C GLY A 39 -21.89 1.74 -2.92
N PRO A 40 -22.52 0.93 -3.79
CA PRO A 40 -22.39 1.06 -5.24
C PRO A 40 -22.81 2.44 -5.78
N GLU A 41 -23.79 3.06 -5.17
CA GLU A 41 -24.29 4.40 -5.54
C GLU A 41 -23.22 5.48 -5.33
N ASP A 42 -22.49 5.42 -4.21
CA ASP A 42 -21.37 6.33 -3.92
C ASP A 42 -20.22 6.12 -4.90
N ALA A 43 -19.90 4.85 -5.22
CA ALA A 43 -18.92 4.52 -6.25
C ALA A 43 -19.30 5.14 -7.61
N ASN A 44 -20.56 5.01 -8.02
CA ASN A 44 -21.04 5.56 -9.28
C ASN A 44 -21.00 7.09 -9.28
N ALA A 45 -21.40 7.75 -8.18
CA ALA A 45 -21.35 9.20 -8.05
C ALA A 45 -19.91 9.73 -8.19
N ALA A 46 -18.93 9.06 -7.57
CA ALA A 46 -17.52 9.42 -7.68
C ALA A 46 -16.99 9.23 -9.11
N VAL A 47 -17.37 8.11 -9.76
CA VAL A 47 -16.98 7.84 -11.16
C VAL A 47 -17.59 8.86 -12.10
N ASP A 48 -18.87 9.24 -11.90
CA ASP A 48 -19.55 10.22 -12.73
C ASP A 48 -18.91 11.61 -12.58
N ALA A 49 -18.52 12.01 -11.37
CA ALA A 49 -17.78 13.24 -11.13
C ALA A 49 -16.41 13.21 -11.84
N ALA A 50 -15.67 12.09 -11.73
CA ALA A 50 -14.37 11.92 -12.37
C ALA A 50 -14.49 11.94 -13.91
N ARG A 51 -15.49 11.27 -14.48
CA ARG A 51 -15.75 11.25 -15.92
C ARG A 51 -16.11 12.62 -16.45
N LYS A 52 -17.01 13.33 -15.77
CA LYS A 52 -17.38 14.70 -16.12
C LYS A 52 -16.18 15.64 -16.11
N ALA A 53 -15.32 15.56 -15.10
CA ALA A 53 -14.11 16.37 -15.02
C ALA A 53 -13.13 16.04 -16.14
N PHE A 54 -12.94 14.76 -16.47
CA PHE A 54 -12.07 14.33 -17.57
C PHE A 54 -12.58 14.83 -18.92
N ASP A 55 -13.84 14.56 -19.25
CA ASP A 55 -14.43 14.89 -20.55
C ASP A 55 -14.55 16.40 -20.78
N SER A 56 -14.67 17.20 -19.70
CA SER A 56 -14.65 18.66 -19.80
C SER A 56 -13.29 19.23 -20.23
N GLY A 57 -12.22 18.45 -20.12
CA GLY A 57 -10.87 18.91 -20.44
C GLY A 57 -10.22 19.79 -19.38
N VAL A 58 -10.89 20.09 -18.27
CA VAL A 58 -10.40 21.02 -17.23
C VAL A 58 -9.04 20.60 -16.64
N TRP A 59 -8.74 19.32 -16.67
CA TRP A 59 -7.48 18.74 -16.23
C TRP A 59 -6.72 18.03 -17.35
N SER A 60 -7.42 17.23 -18.15
CA SER A 60 -6.82 16.41 -19.23
C SER A 60 -6.22 17.27 -20.34
N ASN A 61 -6.82 18.42 -20.67
CA ASN A 61 -6.33 19.37 -21.68
C ASN A 61 -5.42 20.45 -21.10
N MET A 62 -5.25 20.52 -19.76
CA MET A 62 -4.35 21.45 -19.12
C MET A 62 -2.89 21.16 -19.53
N GLN A 63 -2.11 22.20 -19.80
CA GLN A 63 -0.70 22.03 -20.15
C GLN A 63 0.06 21.31 -19.00
N PRO A 64 0.96 20.36 -19.34
CA PRO A 64 1.69 19.60 -18.33
C PRO A 64 2.42 20.48 -17.30
N ALA A 65 3.00 21.60 -17.72
CA ALA A 65 3.67 22.53 -16.83
C ALA A 65 2.73 23.22 -15.84
N GLU A 66 1.47 23.46 -16.22
CA GLU A 66 0.46 24.05 -15.33
C GLU A 66 -0.03 23.02 -14.31
N ARG A 67 -0.34 21.79 -14.74
CA ARG A 67 -0.65 20.68 -13.83
C ARG A 67 0.47 20.45 -12.81
N SER A 68 1.72 20.49 -13.28
CA SER A 68 2.91 20.36 -12.43
C SER A 68 2.93 21.40 -11.33
N ARG A 69 2.66 22.69 -11.63
CA ARG A 69 2.62 23.74 -10.61
C ARG A 69 1.59 23.47 -9.54
N ILE A 70 0.37 23.06 -9.93
CA ILE A 70 -0.70 22.74 -8.98
C ILE A 70 -0.31 21.55 -8.09
N LEU A 71 0.32 20.51 -8.65
CA LEU A 71 0.77 19.35 -7.88
C LEU A 71 1.96 19.67 -6.97
N ILE A 72 2.85 20.59 -7.37
CA ILE A 72 3.93 21.09 -6.51
C ILE A 72 3.36 21.92 -5.35
N GLU A 73 2.36 22.78 -5.59
CA GLU A 73 1.65 23.52 -4.54
C GLU A 73 1.01 22.56 -3.52
N LEU A 74 0.39 21.46 -3.99
CA LEU A 74 -0.10 20.40 -3.09
C LEU A 74 1.07 19.79 -2.29
N SER A 75 2.22 19.50 -2.93
CA SER A 75 3.36 18.94 -2.22
C SER A 75 3.90 19.88 -1.15
N ASP A 76 3.91 21.20 -1.41
CA ASP A 76 4.35 22.20 -0.44
C ASP A 76 3.38 22.30 0.74
N LEU A 77 2.08 22.28 0.47
CA LEU A 77 1.05 22.29 1.50
C LEU A 77 1.13 21.05 2.40
N LEU A 78 1.44 19.88 1.84
CA LEU A 78 1.51 18.62 2.60
C LEU A 78 2.59 18.62 3.70
N TYR A 79 3.62 19.48 3.62
CA TYR A 79 4.59 19.63 4.73
C TYR A 79 3.93 20.05 6.04
N GLU A 80 2.90 20.91 5.98
CA GLU A 80 2.13 21.34 7.15
C GLU A 80 1.27 20.21 7.72
N TYR A 81 0.91 19.24 6.88
CA TYR A 81 0.04 18.13 7.25
C TYR A 81 0.78 16.86 7.70
N ILE A 82 2.14 16.84 7.64
CA ILE A 82 2.91 15.65 8.06
C ILE A 82 2.50 15.14 9.45
N PRO A 83 2.44 15.96 10.52
CA PRO A 83 2.09 15.46 11.85
C PRO A 83 0.68 14.88 11.92
N LEU A 84 -0.27 15.50 11.22
CA LEU A 84 -1.67 15.09 11.22
C LEU A 84 -1.88 13.79 10.45
N LEU A 85 -1.34 13.69 9.25
CA LEU A 85 -1.43 12.50 8.40
C LEU A 85 -0.70 11.32 9.03
N ALA A 86 0.54 11.52 9.50
CA ALA A 86 1.32 10.48 10.15
C ALA A 86 0.63 9.93 11.40
N ARG A 87 0.02 10.81 12.20
CA ARG A 87 -0.73 10.41 13.40
C ARG A 87 -1.92 9.51 13.04
N TRP A 88 -2.78 9.95 12.12
CA TRP A 88 -3.97 9.17 11.75
C TRP A 88 -3.60 7.87 11.04
N GLU A 89 -2.55 7.89 10.21
CA GLU A 89 -2.01 6.67 9.60
C GLU A 89 -1.50 5.68 10.67
N ALA A 90 -0.75 6.16 11.67
CA ALA A 90 -0.25 5.31 12.75
C ALA A 90 -1.40 4.72 13.59
N LEU A 91 -2.40 5.53 13.94
CA LEU A 91 -3.55 5.12 14.74
C LEU A 91 -4.47 4.13 14.00
N ASP A 92 -4.56 4.22 12.69
CA ASP A 92 -5.47 3.44 11.84
C ASP A 92 -4.81 2.13 11.36
N SER A 93 -3.53 2.18 10.99
CA SER A 93 -2.80 1.02 10.45
C SER A 93 -1.95 0.23 11.45
N GLY A 94 -1.70 0.80 12.64
CA GLY A 94 -0.73 0.23 13.58
C GLY A 94 0.73 0.46 13.19
N GLY A 95 0.99 1.22 12.12
CA GLY A 95 2.34 1.61 11.73
C GLY A 95 3.00 2.51 12.77
N LEU A 96 4.29 2.31 13.05
CA LEU A 96 5.02 3.17 13.98
C LEU A 96 4.99 4.62 13.52
N ILE A 97 4.80 5.56 14.43
CA ILE A 97 4.71 7.00 14.13
C ILE A 97 5.95 7.51 13.37
N THR A 98 7.12 6.95 13.64
CA THR A 98 8.36 7.26 12.92
C THR A 98 8.31 6.82 11.47
N ARG A 99 7.75 5.61 11.18
CA ARG A 99 7.57 5.10 9.83
C ARG A 99 6.50 5.90 9.07
N THR A 100 5.32 6.11 9.68
CA THR A 100 4.23 6.83 8.99
C THR A 100 4.60 8.27 8.68
N SER A 101 5.41 8.91 9.52
CA SER A 101 5.99 10.23 9.22
C SER A 101 6.90 10.18 7.99
N PHE A 102 7.75 9.15 7.88
CA PHE A 102 8.61 8.93 6.72
C PHE A 102 7.81 8.64 5.45
N ASP A 103 6.72 7.87 5.55
CA ASP A 103 5.84 7.58 4.41
C ASP A 103 5.22 8.86 3.83
N VAL A 104 4.74 9.77 4.69
CA VAL A 104 4.18 11.06 4.24
C VAL A 104 5.25 11.91 3.55
N ILE A 105 6.48 11.97 4.12
CA ILE A 105 7.61 12.68 3.51
C ILE A 105 7.96 12.09 2.14
N THR A 106 7.94 10.76 2.02
CA THR A 106 8.19 10.04 0.76
C THR A 106 7.15 10.39 -0.30
N VAL A 107 5.86 10.46 0.08
CA VAL A 107 4.78 10.93 -0.80
C VAL A 107 5.03 12.35 -1.30
N ILE A 108 5.42 13.27 -0.43
CA ILE A 108 5.70 14.67 -0.80
C ILE A 108 6.82 14.74 -1.83
N GLY A 109 7.94 14.02 -1.59
CA GLY A 109 9.05 13.94 -2.53
C GLY A 109 8.67 13.32 -3.87
N GLY A 110 7.94 12.21 -3.84
CA GLY A 110 7.45 11.51 -5.01
C GLY A 110 6.51 12.37 -5.86
N LEU A 111 5.57 13.07 -5.22
CA LEU A 111 4.64 13.99 -5.90
C LEU A 111 5.39 15.10 -6.63
N ARG A 112 6.34 15.76 -5.96
CA ARG A 112 7.15 16.84 -6.54
C ARG A 112 7.98 16.35 -7.72
N ASN A 113 8.66 15.22 -7.56
CA ASN A 113 9.52 14.66 -8.60
C ASN A 113 8.72 14.26 -9.84
N LEU A 114 7.59 13.56 -9.65
CA LEU A 114 6.77 13.11 -10.77
C LEU A 114 6.06 14.28 -11.47
N ALA A 115 5.62 15.30 -10.72
CA ALA A 115 5.04 16.50 -11.31
C ALA A 115 6.05 17.21 -12.23
N ARG A 116 7.30 17.32 -11.81
CA ARG A 116 8.38 17.89 -12.63
C ARG A 116 8.70 17.03 -13.84
N TYR A 117 8.84 15.72 -13.64
CA TYR A 117 9.06 14.78 -14.73
C TYR A 117 7.99 14.88 -15.81
N ALA A 118 6.70 14.90 -15.43
CA ALA A 118 5.58 15.01 -16.37
C ALA A 118 5.59 16.34 -17.15
N ALA A 119 6.11 17.43 -16.56
CA ALA A 119 6.17 18.73 -17.20
C ALA A 119 7.34 18.89 -18.16
N TYR A 120 8.53 18.39 -17.82
CA TYR A 120 9.77 18.76 -18.47
C TYR A 120 10.52 17.62 -19.15
N ASP A 121 10.40 16.38 -18.64
CA ASP A 121 11.19 15.25 -19.13
C ASP A 121 10.36 14.22 -19.89
N PHE A 122 9.05 14.14 -19.63
CA PHE A 122 8.17 13.18 -20.29
C PHE A 122 7.90 13.59 -21.74
N LYS A 123 8.20 12.68 -22.66
CA LYS A 123 8.01 12.91 -24.10
C LYS A 123 6.53 12.78 -24.50
N TRP A 124 5.76 13.85 -24.35
CA TRP A 124 4.36 13.89 -24.78
C TRP A 124 4.21 13.70 -26.28
N LYS A 125 5.15 14.20 -27.06
CA LYS A 125 5.24 14.01 -28.50
C LYS A 125 6.64 13.51 -28.86
N GLU A 126 6.72 12.55 -29.77
CA GLU A 126 7.97 11.98 -30.25
C GLU A 126 7.87 11.78 -31.77
N ASP A 127 8.71 12.49 -32.52
CA ASP A 127 8.72 12.40 -33.96
C ASP A 127 9.41 11.07 -34.37
N LEU A 128 8.78 10.37 -35.29
CA LEU A 128 9.30 9.13 -35.89
C LEU A 128 9.93 9.43 -37.26
N PRO A 129 10.74 8.50 -37.80
CA PRO A 129 11.29 8.63 -39.15
C PRO A 129 10.21 8.90 -40.17
N LYS A 130 10.46 9.85 -41.08
CA LYS A 130 9.58 10.17 -42.20
C LYS A 130 9.48 8.95 -43.12
N SER A 131 8.28 8.53 -43.45
CA SER A 131 8.05 7.49 -44.45
C SER A 131 7.79 8.12 -45.83
N ARG A 132 8.34 7.51 -46.85
CA ARG A 132 8.06 7.86 -48.26
C ARG A 132 7.78 6.57 -49.02
N ASN A 133 6.50 6.40 -49.38
CA ASN A 133 6.05 5.31 -50.23
C ASN A 133 5.61 5.91 -51.58
N GLY A 134 6.49 5.85 -52.58
CA GLY A 134 6.19 6.36 -53.90
C GLY A 134 5.86 7.86 -53.89
N PHE A 135 4.61 8.21 -54.12
CA PHE A 135 4.14 9.59 -54.22
C PHE A 135 3.64 10.20 -52.90
N VAL A 136 3.59 9.42 -51.82
CA VAL A 136 3.07 9.90 -50.51
C VAL A 136 4.22 10.08 -49.56
N ALA A 137 4.35 11.30 -48.99
CA ALA A 137 5.23 11.61 -47.90
C ALA A 137 4.40 11.68 -46.61
N GLY A 138 4.74 10.82 -45.62
CA GLY A 138 4.10 10.81 -44.31
C GLY A 138 4.98 11.42 -43.22
N LEU A 139 4.39 12.26 -42.37
CA LEU A 139 4.95 12.68 -41.09
C LEU A 139 4.40 11.76 -40.00
N ASN A 140 5.28 11.00 -39.40
CA ASN A 140 4.89 10.05 -38.35
C ASN A 140 5.35 10.59 -36.97
N TYR A 141 4.47 10.50 -36.00
CA TYR A 141 4.82 10.81 -34.61
C TYR A 141 3.98 9.99 -33.64
N ILE A 142 4.54 9.75 -32.44
CA ILE A 142 3.81 9.23 -31.30
C ILE A 142 3.30 10.42 -30.50
N ARG A 143 2.01 10.40 -30.17
CA ARG A 143 1.40 11.33 -29.20
C ARG A 143 0.90 10.53 -28.02
N ARG A 144 1.34 10.92 -26.81
CA ARG A 144 0.87 10.32 -25.57
C ARG A 144 -0.23 11.18 -24.98
N GLU A 145 -1.33 10.54 -24.61
CA GLU A 145 -2.54 11.20 -24.09
C GLU A 145 -2.97 10.57 -22.77
N PRO A 146 -3.69 11.33 -21.89
CA PRO A 146 -4.32 10.76 -20.72
C PRO A 146 -5.26 9.61 -21.07
N LEU A 147 -5.33 8.59 -20.21
CA LEU A 147 -6.19 7.42 -20.44
C LEU A 147 -7.67 7.72 -20.19
N GLY A 148 -7.97 8.52 -19.15
CA GLY A 148 -9.34 8.77 -18.73
C GLY A 148 -9.50 8.74 -17.19
N VAL A 149 -10.51 8.00 -16.72
CA VAL A 149 -10.78 7.79 -15.31
C VAL A 149 -9.97 6.61 -14.79
N CYS A 150 -9.10 6.86 -13.83
CA CYS A 150 -8.29 5.86 -13.15
C CYS A 150 -8.86 5.56 -11.76
N VAL A 151 -8.97 4.28 -11.41
CA VAL A 151 -9.33 3.84 -10.05
C VAL A 151 -8.11 3.30 -9.35
N GLY A 152 -7.87 3.77 -8.12
CA GLY A 152 -6.90 3.22 -7.19
C GLY A 152 -7.58 2.46 -6.07
N ILE A 153 -7.41 1.14 -6.01
CA ILE A 153 -7.84 0.30 -4.88
C ILE A 153 -6.58 -0.09 -4.11
N VAL A 154 -6.50 0.29 -2.84
CA VAL A 154 -5.26 0.25 -2.09
C VAL A 154 -5.34 -0.65 -0.86
N PRO A 155 -4.18 -1.21 -0.42
CA PRO A 155 -4.10 -2.09 0.73
C PRO A 155 -4.11 -1.30 2.04
N TRP A 156 -4.11 -2.04 3.14
CA TRP A 156 -4.16 -1.50 4.49
C TRP A 156 -2.79 -1.29 5.17
N ASN A 157 -1.71 -1.85 4.62
CA ASN A 157 -0.40 -1.84 5.29
C ASN A 157 0.38 -0.52 5.13
N PHE A 158 0.28 0.14 3.97
CA PHE A 158 0.82 1.47 3.69
C PHE A 158 -0.27 2.34 3.06
N PRO A 159 -1.32 2.71 3.82
CA PRO A 159 -2.54 3.28 3.27
C PRO A 159 -2.31 4.54 2.44
N PHE A 160 -1.70 5.57 3.05
CA PHE A 160 -1.47 6.86 2.40
C PHE A 160 -0.44 6.76 1.28
N LEU A 161 0.68 6.09 1.54
CA LEU A 161 1.74 5.90 0.56
C LEU A 161 1.22 5.20 -0.70
N SER A 162 0.56 4.06 -0.55
CA SER A 162 0.03 3.27 -1.68
C SER A 162 -1.07 4.00 -2.45
N ALA A 163 -1.94 4.74 -1.74
CA ALA A 163 -2.97 5.55 -2.36
C ALA A 163 -2.36 6.68 -3.20
N MET A 164 -1.43 7.42 -2.62
CA MET A 164 -0.82 8.56 -3.30
C MET A 164 0.05 8.13 -4.48
N TYR A 165 0.77 7.00 -4.40
CA TYR A 165 1.49 6.47 -5.57
C TYR A 165 0.57 6.20 -6.76
N LYS A 166 -0.64 5.68 -6.54
CA LYS A 166 -1.62 5.48 -7.60
C LYS A 166 -2.20 6.80 -8.11
N CYS A 167 -2.46 7.75 -7.20
CA CYS A 167 -3.04 9.05 -7.54
C CYS A 167 -2.08 9.95 -8.29
N ILE A 168 -0.84 10.13 -7.77
CA ILE A 168 0.10 11.12 -8.31
C ILE A 168 0.51 10.77 -9.75
N HIS A 169 0.67 9.48 -10.08
CA HIS A 169 0.95 9.05 -11.44
C HIS A 169 -0.20 9.38 -12.39
N ALA A 170 -1.44 9.08 -11.98
CA ALA A 170 -2.61 9.38 -12.79
C ALA A 170 -2.81 10.89 -12.96
N LEU A 171 -2.73 11.67 -11.88
CA LEU A 171 -2.94 13.12 -11.90
C LEU A 171 -1.87 13.84 -12.72
N ALA A 172 -0.59 13.52 -12.54
CA ALA A 172 0.51 14.14 -13.28
C ALA A 172 0.37 13.92 -14.79
N MET A 173 -0.13 12.76 -15.20
CA MET A 173 -0.37 12.42 -16.60
C MET A 173 -1.74 12.90 -17.14
N GLY A 174 -2.48 13.72 -16.38
CA GLY A 174 -3.72 14.37 -16.85
C GLY A 174 -4.99 13.51 -16.72
N ASN A 175 -4.93 12.41 -16.00
CA ASN A 175 -6.10 11.57 -15.71
C ASN A 175 -6.88 12.09 -14.50
N THR A 176 -8.13 11.69 -14.37
CA THR A 176 -8.91 11.84 -13.13
C THR A 176 -8.88 10.57 -12.32
N VAL A 177 -9.12 10.68 -11.00
CA VAL A 177 -8.88 9.57 -10.06
C VAL A 177 -10.06 9.36 -9.12
N VAL A 178 -10.40 8.10 -8.90
CA VAL A 178 -11.24 7.64 -7.80
C VAL A 178 -10.42 6.68 -6.94
N VAL A 179 -10.23 7.00 -5.67
CA VAL A 179 -9.47 6.18 -4.72
C VAL A 179 -10.39 5.48 -3.76
N LYS A 180 -10.17 4.19 -3.58
CA LYS A 180 -10.79 3.38 -2.54
C LYS A 180 -9.73 2.88 -1.56
N PRO A 181 -9.57 3.50 -0.37
CA PRO A 181 -8.74 2.95 0.70
C PRO A 181 -9.28 1.60 1.20
N ALA A 182 -8.43 0.83 1.86
CA ALA A 182 -8.87 -0.37 2.57
C ALA A 182 -9.85 0.01 3.69
N SER A 183 -10.82 -0.86 3.98
CA SER A 183 -11.81 -0.60 5.03
C SER A 183 -11.21 -0.48 6.43
N ASP A 184 -10.12 -1.22 6.68
CA ASP A 184 -9.42 -1.21 7.96
C ASP A 184 -8.57 0.04 8.18
N THR A 185 -8.21 0.78 7.11
CA THR A 185 -7.26 1.91 7.17
C THR A 185 -7.65 3.01 6.20
N SER A 186 -8.75 3.69 6.48
CA SER A 186 -9.29 4.74 5.62
C SER A 186 -8.91 6.16 6.05
N LEU A 187 -8.51 6.36 7.32
CA LEU A 187 -8.51 7.67 7.94
C LEU A 187 -7.48 8.63 7.35
N SER A 188 -6.26 8.19 7.07
CA SER A 188 -5.23 9.08 6.49
C SER A 188 -5.67 9.68 5.15
N MET A 189 -6.35 8.91 4.30
CA MET A 189 -6.90 9.41 3.03
C MET A 189 -8.09 10.36 3.23
N LEU A 190 -8.91 10.13 4.25
CA LEU A 190 -10.03 11.02 4.55
C LEU A 190 -9.55 12.34 5.17
N VAL A 191 -8.54 12.30 6.02
CA VAL A 191 -7.88 13.50 6.58
C VAL A 191 -7.16 14.30 5.48
N PHE A 192 -6.55 13.64 4.51
CA PHE A 192 -5.91 14.29 3.37
C PHE A 192 -6.86 15.22 2.60
N THR A 193 -8.17 14.99 2.65
CA THR A 193 -9.17 15.85 1.98
C THR A 193 -9.12 17.29 2.46
N GLU A 194 -8.68 17.54 3.69
CA GLU A 194 -8.50 18.90 4.21
C GLU A 194 -7.42 19.68 3.45
N ALA A 195 -6.32 19.03 3.13
CA ALA A 195 -5.27 19.62 2.30
C ALA A 195 -5.76 19.76 0.84
N LEU A 196 -6.42 18.73 0.31
CA LEU A 196 -6.93 18.72 -1.05
C LEU A 196 -7.89 19.87 -1.35
N MET A 197 -8.79 20.18 -0.42
CA MET A 197 -9.74 21.31 -0.52
C MET A 197 -9.08 22.68 -0.57
N LYS A 198 -7.84 22.81 -0.12
CA LYS A 198 -7.07 24.07 -0.17
C LYS A 198 -6.28 24.25 -1.47
N THR A 199 -6.33 23.27 -2.36
CA THR A 199 -5.60 23.29 -3.63
C THR A 199 -6.44 23.84 -4.78
N ARG A 200 -5.76 24.12 -5.90
CA ARG A 200 -6.39 24.48 -7.18
C ARG A 200 -6.75 23.28 -8.05
N ILE A 201 -6.69 22.05 -7.51
CA ILE A 201 -7.13 20.86 -8.24
C ILE A 201 -8.63 20.98 -8.51
N PRO A 202 -9.09 20.91 -9.77
CA PRO A 202 -10.49 21.14 -10.09
C PRO A 202 -11.41 20.07 -9.48
N LYS A 203 -12.67 20.47 -9.21
CA LYS A 203 -13.71 19.55 -8.70
C LYS A 203 -13.84 18.33 -9.61
N GLY A 204 -14.00 17.15 -9.03
CA GLY A 204 -14.13 15.87 -9.73
C GLY A 204 -12.82 15.25 -10.21
N VAL A 205 -11.69 15.98 -10.26
CA VAL A 205 -10.40 15.43 -10.71
C VAL A 205 -9.87 14.36 -9.74
N MET A 206 -10.10 14.54 -8.44
CA MET A 206 -9.79 13.54 -7.42
C MET A 206 -11.01 13.29 -6.53
N ASN A 207 -11.30 12.00 -6.29
CA ASN A 207 -12.42 11.54 -5.49
C ASN A 207 -11.95 10.41 -4.56
N ILE A 208 -12.47 10.36 -3.35
CA ILE A 208 -12.11 9.36 -2.33
C ILE A 208 -13.40 8.75 -1.79
N VAL A 209 -13.57 7.44 -1.95
CA VAL A 209 -14.75 6.71 -1.50
C VAL A 209 -14.35 5.53 -0.62
N THR A 210 -15.07 5.36 0.48
CA THR A 210 -14.87 4.31 1.47
C THR A 210 -16.05 3.35 1.45
N GLY A 211 -15.79 2.06 1.61
CA GLY A 211 -16.82 1.04 1.60
C GLY A 211 -16.26 -0.37 1.37
N PRO A 212 -17.12 -1.41 1.43
CA PRO A 212 -16.68 -2.79 1.31
C PRO A 212 -16.18 -3.13 -0.10
N GLY A 213 -15.12 -3.95 -0.18
CA GLY A 213 -14.57 -4.42 -1.45
C GLY A 213 -15.58 -5.22 -2.27
N SER A 214 -16.40 -6.03 -1.59
CA SER A 214 -17.40 -6.91 -2.22
C SER A 214 -18.56 -6.19 -2.93
N THR A 215 -18.87 -4.97 -2.53
CA THR A 215 -19.95 -4.16 -3.10
C THR A 215 -19.44 -2.92 -3.81
N LEU A 216 -18.93 -1.92 -3.07
CA LEU A 216 -18.38 -0.68 -3.62
C LEU A 216 -17.18 -0.96 -4.54
N GLY A 217 -16.23 -1.80 -4.10
CA GLY A 217 -15.07 -2.17 -4.92
C GLY A 217 -15.48 -2.88 -6.20
N LYS A 218 -16.43 -3.80 -6.14
CA LYS A 218 -16.97 -4.48 -7.32
C LYS A 218 -17.67 -3.49 -8.27
N ALA A 219 -18.44 -2.54 -7.74
CA ALA A 219 -19.08 -1.50 -8.56
C ALA A 219 -18.03 -0.66 -9.33
N LEU A 220 -16.91 -0.27 -8.67
CA LEU A 220 -15.81 0.38 -9.35
C LEU A 220 -15.22 -0.50 -10.46
N CYS A 221 -14.92 -1.78 -10.18
CA CYS A 221 -14.28 -2.66 -11.16
C CYS A 221 -15.14 -2.91 -12.41
N THR A 222 -16.47 -2.93 -12.25
CA THR A 222 -17.41 -3.23 -13.35
C THR A 222 -17.94 -1.99 -14.07
N ASN A 223 -17.78 -0.78 -13.52
CA ASN A 223 -18.33 0.44 -14.11
C ASN A 223 -17.69 0.74 -15.49
N PRO A 224 -18.50 0.88 -16.58
CA PRO A 224 -17.98 1.05 -17.93
C PRO A 224 -17.28 2.41 -18.19
N LYS A 225 -17.48 3.40 -17.31
CA LYS A 225 -16.87 4.73 -17.42
C LYS A 225 -15.43 4.81 -16.89
N ILE A 226 -14.88 3.69 -16.39
CA ILE A 226 -13.51 3.58 -15.89
C ILE A 226 -12.61 2.99 -16.98
N ASP A 227 -11.47 3.63 -17.21
CA ASP A 227 -10.50 3.25 -18.24
C ASP A 227 -9.34 2.42 -17.67
N LYS A 228 -8.97 2.66 -16.40
CA LYS A 228 -7.88 1.94 -15.73
C LYS A 228 -8.19 1.61 -14.28
N ILE A 229 -7.76 0.43 -13.85
CA ILE A 229 -7.75 0.01 -12.44
C ILE A 229 -6.29 -0.25 -12.03
N ALA A 230 -5.87 0.37 -10.93
CA ALA A 230 -4.61 0.08 -10.25
C ALA A 230 -4.94 -0.51 -8.87
N PHE A 231 -4.63 -1.77 -8.67
CA PHE A 231 -4.91 -2.52 -7.45
C PHE A 231 -3.62 -2.92 -6.74
N THR A 232 -3.65 -2.92 -5.42
CA THR A 232 -2.66 -3.58 -4.56
C THR A 232 -3.39 -4.36 -3.49
N GLY A 233 -3.05 -5.64 -3.34
CA GLY A 233 -3.66 -6.54 -2.35
C GLY A 233 -3.38 -8.01 -2.64
N SER A 234 -4.27 -8.93 -2.22
CA SER A 234 -4.06 -10.36 -2.41
C SER A 234 -4.16 -10.79 -3.88
N THR A 235 -3.45 -11.85 -4.23
CA THR A 235 -3.48 -12.46 -5.57
C THR A 235 -4.89 -12.89 -5.97
N GLU A 236 -5.65 -13.48 -5.06
CA GLU A 236 -7.03 -13.90 -5.29
C GLU A 236 -7.93 -12.74 -5.74
N VAL A 237 -7.89 -11.63 -5.01
CA VAL A 237 -8.67 -10.42 -5.37
C VAL A 237 -8.15 -9.81 -6.67
N GLY A 238 -6.85 -9.88 -6.95
CA GLY A 238 -6.26 -9.42 -8.21
C GLY A 238 -6.80 -10.19 -9.42
N VAL A 239 -6.94 -11.50 -9.32
CA VAL A 239 -7.54 -12.37 -10.35
C VAL A 239 -9.01 -11.99 -10.59
N ASP A 240 -9.78 -11.76 -9.53
CA ASP A 240 -11.16 -11.31 -9.65
C ASP A 240 -11.30 -9.95 -10.34
N ILE A 241 -10.44 -8.99 -9.97
CA ILE A 241 -10.41 -7.65 -10.61
C ILE A 241 -10.09 -7.76 -12.09
N MET A 242 -9.08 -8.55 -12.46
CA MET A 242 -8.71 -8.76 -13.85
C MET A 242 -9.86 -9.37 -14.65
N SER A 243 -10.55 -10.36 -14.09
CA SER A 243 -11.73 -10.98 -14.69
C SER A 243 -12.88 -9.98 -14.91
N MET A 244 -13.13 -9.11 -13.91
CA MET A 244 -14.17 -8.07 -14.03
C MET A 244 -13.78 -6.99 -15.06
N ALA A 245 -12.51 -6.59 -15.09
CA ALA A 245 -11.98 -5.56 -15.98
C ALA A 245 -12.01 -6.00 -17.46
N ALA A 246 -11.84 -7.29 -17.72
CA ALA A 246 -11.82 -7.86 -19.07
C ALA A 246 -13.12 -7.58 -19.86
N LYS A 247 -14.27 -7.51 -19.18
CA LYS A 247 -15.58 -7.25 -19.83
C LYS A 247 -15.63 -5.91 -20.57
N ASN A 248 -14.86 -4.93 -20.17
CA ASN A 248 -14.79 -3.61 -20.78
C ASN A 248 -13.38 -3.27 -21.29
N ILE A 249 -12.48 -4.25 -21.37
CA ILE A 249 -11.10 -4.11 -21.87
C ILE A 249 -10.34 -3.00 -21.12
N LYS A 250 -10.60 -2.85 -19.79
CA LYS A 250 -9.92 -1.87 -18.96
C LYS A 250 -8.43 -2.20 -18.84
N LYS A 251 -7.60 -1.20 -18.79
CA LYS A 251 -6.20 -1.39 -18.39
C LYS A 251 -6.13 -1.73 -16.90
N VAL A 252 -5.32 -2.73 -16.54
CA VAL A 252 -5.14 -3.17 -15.16
C VAL A 252 -3.66 -3.17 -14.81
N THR A 253 -3.35 -2.65 -13.62
CA THR A 253 -2.04 -2.80 -12.97
C THR A 253 -2.29 -3.47 -11.62
N LEU A 254 -1.60 -4.58 -11.38
CA LEU A 254 -1.75 -5.38 -10.16
C LEU A 254 -0.41 -5.42 -9.43
N GLU A 255 -0.42 -5.02 -8.15
CA GLU A 255 0.65 -5.20 -7.20
C GLU A 255 0.15 -6.21 -6.17
N LEU A 256 0.77 -7.37 -6.11
CA LEU A 256 0.24 -8.54 -5.39
C LEU A 256 1.22 -9.00 -4.33
N GLY A 257 0.82 -10.01 -3.55
CA GLY A 257 1.67 -10.63 -2.55
C GLY A 257 2.77 -11.51 -3.11
N GLY A 258 3.63 -11.97 -2.23
CA GLY A 258 4.74 -12.84 -2.57
C GLY A 258 5.35 -13.54 -1.37
N LYS A 259 6.38 -14.33 -1.63
CA LYS A 259 7.19 -15.00 -0.62
C LYS A 259 8.67 -14.79 -0.96
N SER A 260 9.12 -13.54 -0.85
CA SER A 260 10.45 -13.12 -1.31
C SER A 260 11.58 -13.88 -0.60
N PRO A 261 12.60 -14.34 -1.32
CA PRO A 261 13.81 -14.88 -0.71
C PRO A 261 14.74 -13.74 -0.27
N ASN A 262 15.45 -13.98 0.83
CA ASN A 262 16.60 -13.21 1.28
C ASN A 262 17.78 -14.18 1.39
N ILE A 263 18.72 -14.11 0.47
CA ILE A 263 19.79 -15.11 0.31
C ILE A 263 21.07 -14.59 0.96
N ILE A 264 21.62 -15.34 1.93
CA ILE A 264 22.82 -15.02 2.67
C ILE A 264 23.93 -16.01 2.30
N CYS A 265 24.91 -15.54 1.54
CA CYS A 265 26.05 -16.31 1.07
C CYS A 265 27.11 -16.48 2.17
N GLU A 266 28.00 -17.48 2.03
CA GLU A 266 29.00 -17.85 3.04
C GLU A 266 30.02 -16.74 3.38
N ASP A 267 30.24 -15.81 2.46
CA ASP A 267 31.17 -14.68 2.58
C ASP A 267 30.50 -13.38 3.02
N ALA A 268 29.21 -13.41 3.38
CA ALA A 268 28.50 -12.24 3.83
C ALA A 268 29.03 -11.71 5.18
N ASP A 269 29.05 -10.38 5.34
CA ASP A 269 29.20 -9.76 6.66
C ASP A 269 28.00 -10.16 7.51
N LEU A 270 28.25 -10.95 8.53
CA LEU A 270 27.20 -11.61 9.32
C LEU A 270 26.34 -10.60 10.10
N ASP A 271 26.94 -9.53 10.62
CA ASP A 271 26.19 -8.51 11.37
C ASP A 271 25.29 -7.69 10.46
N PHE A 272 25.80 -7.31 9.30
CA PHE A 272 25.02 -6.62 8.27
C PHE A 272 23.90 -7.50 7.69
N ALA A 273 24.19 -8.78 7.43
CA ALA A 273 23.22 -9.74 6.95
C ALA A 273 22.05 -9.97 7.93
N VAL A 274 22.35 -10.04 9.24
CA VAL A 274 21.34 -10.17 10.29
C VAL A 274 20.46 -8.90 10.36
N ASP A 275 21.05 -7.71 10.31
CA ASP A 275 20.29 -6.46 10.30
C ASP A 275 19.39 -6.34 9.07
N GLY A 276 19.93 -6.73 7.90
CA GLY A 276 19.16 -6.78 6.65
C GLY A 276 18.00 -7.78 6.72
N ALA A 277 18.23 -8.97 7.30
CA ALA A 277 17.17 -9.97 7.48
C ALA A 277 16.08 -9.51 8.46
N MET A 278 16.46 -8.86 9.57
CA MET A 278 15.51 -8.27 10.50
C MET A 278 14.67 -7.18 9.84
N CYS A 279 15.30 -6.26 9.12
CA CYS A 279 14.59 -5.22 8.39
C CYS A 279 13.65 -5.83 7.34
N GLY A 280 14.16 -6.75 6.52
CA GLY A 280 13.39 -7.39 5.45
C GLY A 280 12.22 -8.25 5.94
N THR A 281 12.26 -8.74 7.20
CA THR A 281 11.21 -9.61 7.74
C THR A 281 10.28 -8.88 8.71
N PHE A 282 10.81 -7.98 9.54
CA PHE A 282 10.06 -7.44 10.69
C PHE A 282 9.64 -5.97 10.52
N LEU A 283 10.04 -5.30 9.44
CA LEU A 283 9.52 -3.97 9.12
C LEU A 283 7.99 -4.00 9.14
N HIS A 284 7.37 -3.02 9.80
CA HIS A 284 5.92 -2.94 9.95
C HIS A 284 5.27 -4.24 10.45
N SER A 285 5.95 -4.93 11.38
CA SER A 285 5.52 -6.21 11.93
C SER A 285 5.32 -7.30 10.87
N GLY A 286 6.13 -7.28 9.81
CA GLY A 286 6.10 -8.25 8.71
C GLY A 286 4.92 -8.08 7.74
N GLN A 287 4.19 -6.97 7.82
CA GLN A 287 3.04 -6.69 6.97
C GLN A 287 3.45 -5.94 5.69
N VAL A 288 4.40 -6.51 4.96
CA VAL A 288 5.02 -5.92 3.77
C VAL A 288 5.04 -6.94 2.63
N CYS A 289 4.58 -6.55 1.43
CA CYS A 289 4.43 -7.45 0.28
C CYS A 289 5.76 -7.99 -0.25
N GLU A 290 6.85 -7.21 -0.11
CA GLU A 290 8.21 -7.61 -0.49
C GLU A 290 9.03 -8.23 0.67
N SER A 291 8.41 -8.52 1.82
CA SER A 291 9.11 -9.09 2.98
C SER A 291 9.92 -10.33 2.62
N GLY A 292 11.24 -10.28 2.89
CA GLY A 292 12.18 -11.39 2.69
C GLY A 292 12.04 -12.47 3.76
N THR A 293 10.84 -13.01 3.93
CA THR A 293 10.51 -13.94 5.02
C THR A 293 11.05 -15.34 4.81
N ARG A 294 11.51 -15.70 3.60
CA ARG A 294 12.36 -16.88 3.36
C ARG A 294 13.83 -16.45 3.43
N ILE A 295 14.44 -16.64 4.57
CA ILE A 295 15.86 -16.33 4.79
C ILE A 295 16.65 -17.61 4.47
N ILE A 296 17.31 -17.62 3.32
CA ILE A 296 18.04 -18.77 2.79
C ILE A 296 19.51 -18.56 3.09
N VAL A 297 20.07 -19.36 4.00
CA VAL A 297 21.41 -19.14 4.59
C VAL A 297 22.34 -20.29 4.26
N HIS A 298 23.56 -19.96 3.77
CA HIS A 298 24.56 -20.97 3.49
C HIS A 298 24.95 -21.76 4.76
N GLU A 299 25.04 -23.10 4.67
CA GLU A 299 25.20 -24.00 5.82
C GLU A 299 26.42 -23.67 6.69
N LYS A 300 27.51 -23.19 6.13
CA LYS A 300 28.75 -22.86 6.84
C LYS A 300 28.56 -21.74 7.90
N ILE A 301 27.61 -20.87 7.72
CA ILE A 301 27.35 -19.72 8.60
C ILE A 301 25.98 -19.82 9.28
N TYR A 302 25.22 -20.87 9.02
CA TYR A 302 23.82 -21.01 9.41
C TYR A 302 23.61 -20.89 10.93
N ASP A 303 24.33 -21.66 11.73
CA ASP A 303 24.14 -21.67 13.18
C ASP A 303 24.47 -20.31 13.81
N GLN A 304 25.58 -19.69 13.39
CA GLN A 304 25.97 -18.36 13.88
C GLN A 304 24.97 -17.29 13.46
N PHE A 305 24.44 -17.38 12.23
CA PHE A 305 23.42 -16.46 11.74
C PHE A 305 22.14 -16.59 12.56
N VAL A 306 21.63 -17.81 12.78
CA VAL A 306 20.40 -18.06 13.57
C VAL A 306 20.55 -17.56 14.99
N GLU A 307 21.68 -17.85 15.65
CA GLU A 307 21.95 -17.37 17.01
C GLU A 307 21.90 -15.85 17.10
N LYS A 308 22.60 -15.14 16.21
CA LYS A 308 22.61 -13.67 16.16
C LYS A 308 21.21 -13.09 15.84
N LEU A 309 20.51 -13.68 14.86
CA LEU A 309 19.16 -13.26 14.49
C LEU A 309 18.19 -13.37 15.67
N VAL A 310 18.21 -14.49 16.38
CA VAL A 310 17.38 -14.71 17.58
C VAL A 310 17.72 -13.73 18.69
N ALA A 311 19.02 -13.50 18.96
CA ALA A 311 19.45 -12.56 19.98
C ALA A 311 18.95 -11.13 19.71
N ARG A 312 19.13 -10.64 18.49
CA ARG A 312 18.67 -9.31 18.09
C ARG A 312 17.16 -9.19 18.04
N THR A 313 16.46 -10.23 17.58
CA THR A 313 14.99 -10.26 17.55
C THR A 313 14.39 -10.16 18.96
N LYS A 314 14.95 -10.88 19.94
CA LYS A 314 14.53 -10.80 21.34
C LYS A 314 14.76 -9.43 21.98
N ALA A 315 15.70 -8.64 21.46
CA ALA A 315 15.98 -7.29 21.95
C ALA A 315 15.04 -6.21 21.40
N LEU A 316 14.15 -6.53 20.47
CA LEU A 316 13.19 -5.57 19.91
C LEU A 316 12.19 -5.11 20.97
N ARG A 317 12.02 -3.80 21.09
CA ARG A 317 11.00 -3.20 21.97
C ARG A 317 9.64 -3.25 21.30
N ILE A 318 8.79 -4.17 21.77
CA ILE A 318 7.39 -4.25 21.35
C ILE A 318 6.61 -3.21 22.14
N GLY A 319 5.77 -2.41 21.47
CA GLY A 319 5.06 -1.35 22.17
C GLY A 319 3.95 -0.69 21.33
N TYR A 320 3.37 0.36 21.91
CA TYR A 320 2.35 1.16 21.28
C TYR A 320 2.94 1.98 20.12
N GLN A 321 2.30 1.95 18.98
CA GLN A 321 2.81 2.54 17.72
C GLN A 321 3.06 4.05 17.79
N MET A 322 2.41 4.76 18.74
CA MET A 322 2.59 6.20 18.93
C MET A 322 3.78 6.57 19.82
N ASP A 323 4.44 5.58 20.44
CA ASP A 323 5.64 5.80 21.24
C ASP A 323 6.88 5.73 20.32
N ASN A 324 7.65 6.82 20.26
CA ASN A 324 8.89 6.89 19.47
C ASN A 324 9.96 5.86 19.89
N ALA A 325 9.88 5.32 21.11
CA ALA A 325 10.78 4.27 21.56
C ALA A 325 10.41 2.87 21.06
N THR A 326 9.19 2.68 20.54
CA THR A 326 8.72 1.42 19.99
C THR A 326 9.45 1.08 18.71
N GLN A 327 9.94 -0.17 18.62
CA GLN A 327 10.62 -0.69 17.43
C GLN A 327 9.76 -1.72 16.68
N PHE A 328 8.79 -2.30 17.37
CA PHE A 328 7.91 -3.32 16.81
C PHE A 328 6.47 -3.06 17.28
N GLY A 329 5.57 -2.84 16.33
CA GLY A 329 4.20 -2.41 16.56
C GLY A 329 3.16 -3.54 16.49
N PRO A 330 1.86 -3.18 16.55
CA PRO A 330 0.76 -4.12 16.44
C PRO A 330 0.54 -4.63 15.01
N ILE A 331 -0.28 -5.66 14.91
CA ILE A 331 -0.88 -6.15 13.65
C ILE A 331 -2.15 -5.35 13.40
N VAL A 332 -2.44 -5.02 12.15
CA VAL A 332 -3.53 -4.11 11.75
C VAL A 332 -4.91 -4.48 12.30
N SER A 333 -5.23 -5.76 12.43
CA SER A 333 -6.54 -6.21 12.87
C SER A 333 -6.50 -7.55 13.59
N LYS A 334 -7.57 -7.82 14.36
CA LYS A 334 -7.73 -9.14 15.00
C LYS A 334 -7.76 -10.29 13.97
N LYS A 335 -8.40 -10.08 12.83
CA LYS A 335 -8.48 -11.08 11.76
C LYS A 335 -7.08 -11.45 11.25
N GLN A 336 -6.24 -10.44 10.98
CA GLN A 336 -4.87 -10.68 10.52
C GLN A 336 -4.02 -11.34 11.60
N LEU A 337 -4.17 -10.92 12.87
CA LEU A 337 -3.50 -11.57 13.98
C LEU A 337 -3.88 -13.06 14.10
N ASP A 338 -5.16 -13.39 13.98
CA ASP A 338 -5.64 -14.78 14.04
C ASP A 338 -5.07 -15.61 12.88
N THR A 339 -4.97 -15.01 11.69
CA THR A 339 -4.32 -15.64 10.51
C THR A 339 -2.84 -15.95 10.82
N ILE A 340 -2.07 -14.98 11.33
CA ILE A 340 -0.65 -15.16 11.66
C ILE A 340 -0.47 -16.29 12.68
N LEU A 341 -1.26 -16.27 13.75
CA LEU A 341 -1.20 -17.31 14.78
C LEU A 341 -1.53 -18.69 14.23
N SER A 342 -2.46 -18.79 13.29
CA SER A 342 -2.78 -20.06 12.63
C SER A 342 -1.61 -20.61 11.80
N TYR A 343 -0.89 -19.75 11.10
CA TYR A 343 0.33 -20.16 10.35
C TYR A 343 1.47 -20.58 11.27
N ILE A 344 1.62 -19.94 12.43
CA ILE A 344 2.59 -20.36 13.46
C ILE A 344 2.28 -21.79 13.91
N GLU A 345 1.03 -22.12 14.16
CA GLU A 345 0.62 -23.49 14.51
C GLU A 345 0.80 -24.48 13.35
N ILE A 346 0.62 -24.06 12.11
CA ILE A 346 0.93 -24.87 10.93
C ILE A 346 2.42 -25.20 10.88
N GLY A 347 3.30 -24.19 11.04
CA GLY A 347 4.75 -24.40 11.06
C GLY A 347 5.21 -25.39 12.13
N LYS A 348 4.67 -25.28 13.36
CA LYS A 348 4.92 -26.24 14.43
C LYS A 348 4.49 -27.66 14.05
N LYS A 349 3.31 -27.82 13.46
CA LYS A 349 2.77 -29.14 13.05
C LYS A 349 3.56 -29.75 11.88
N GLU A 350 4.12 -28.94 11.00
CA GLU A 350 4.98 -29.39 9.90
C GLU A 350 6.40 -29.74 10.35
N GLY A 351 6.71 -29.51 11.64
CA GLY A 351 7.99 -29.87 12.24
C GLY A 351 9.09 -28.82 12.05
N ALA A 352 8.75 -27.58 11.74
CA ALA A 352 9.70 -26.48 11.75
C ALA A 352 10.11 -26.14 13.19
N ASN A 353 11.39 -25.84 13.40
CA ASN A 353 11.97 -25.57 14.70
C ASN A 353 11.70 -24.12 15.15
N LEU A 354 10.72 -23.91 16.05
CA LEU A 354 10.42 -22.57 16.60
C LEU A 354 11.51 -22.16 17.60
N VAL A 355 12.32 -21.16 17.24
CA VAL A 355 13.46 -20.70 18.06
C VAL A 355 13.23 -19.33 18.71
N CYS A 356 12.21 -18.57 18.27
CA CYS A 356 11.84 -17.28 18.84
C CYS A 356 10.35 -16.98 18.63
N GLY A 357 9.72 -16.31 19.60
CA GLY A 357 8.35 -15.82 19.50
C GLY A 357 7.28 -16.92 19.48
N GLY A 358 6.37 -16.84 18.52
CA GLY A 358 5.31 -17.85 18.32
C GLY A 358 4.07 -17.69 19.19
N LYS A 359 3.90 -16.52 19.82
CA LYS A 359 2.77 -16.22 20.73
C LYS A 359 2.45 -14.73 20.76
N LYS A 360 1.41 -14.37 21.50
CA LYS A 360 1.15 -12.97 21.88
C LYS A 360 2.11 -12.55 22.99
N PRO A 361 2.53 -11.26 23.06
CA PRO A 361 3.32 -10.76 24.17
C PRO A 361 2.59 -10.90 25.52
N ASP A 362 3.35 -11.20 26.57
CA ASP A 362 2.82 -11.35 27.93
C ASP A 362 2.67 -10.00 28.68
N ASP A 363 3.12 -8.87 28.09
CA ASP A 363 3.03 -7.54 28.69
C ASP A 363 1.56 -7.11 28.88
N PRO A 364 1.11 -6.85 30.14
CA PRO A 364 -0.26 -6.41 30.41
C PRO A 364 -0.66 -5.10 29.67
N LYS A 365 0.31 -4.23 29.37
CA LYS A 365 0.07 -2.97 28.64
C LYS A 365 -0.37 -3.19 27.19
N LEU A 366 -0.05 -4.34 26.61
CA LEU A 366 -0.35 -4.69 25.21
C LEU A 366 -1.60 -5.58 25.09
N LYS A 367 -2.20 -5.99 26.20
CA LYS A 367 -3.28 -7.00 26.23
C LYS A 367 -4.53 -6.60 25.43
N GLY A 368 -4.80 -5.31 25.25
CA GLY A 368 -5.97 -4.83 24.50
C GLY A 368 -5.79 -4.78 22.99
N GLY A 369 -4.54 -4.73 22.53
CA GLY A 369 -4.17 -4.58 21.12
C GLY A 369 -3.93 -5.92 20.40
N PHE A 370 -3.65 -5.81 19.10
CA PHE A 370 -3.46 -6.96 18.21
C PHE A 370 -1.97 -7.24 18.01
N TYR A 371 -1.30 -7.77 19.02
CA TYR A 371 0.13 -8.02 19.00
C TYR A 371 0.49 -9.49 18.81
N CYS A 372 1.54 -9.73 18.04
CA CYS A 372 2.23 -11.01 17.90
C CYS A 372 3.73 -10.79 18.13
N GLU A 373 4.39 -11.65 18.88
CA GLU A 373 5.85 -11.58 19.00
C GLU A 373 6.52 -11.86 17.64
N PRO A 374 7.64 -11.16 17.31
CA PRO A 374 8.44 -11.52 16.14
C PRO A 374 8.88 -12.98 16.26
N THR A 375 8.60 -13.76 15.23
CA THR A 375 8.67 -15.22 15.25
C THR A 375 9.70 -15.73 14.27
N ILE A 376 10.55 -16.65 14.69
CA ILE A 376 11.58 -17.28 13.85
C ILE A 376 11.42 -18.80 13.92
N PHE A 377 11.25 -19.41 12.76
CA PHE A 377 11.41 -20.84 12.54
C PHE A 377 12.76 -21.11 11.89
N ALA A 378 13.56 -21.98 12.49
CA ALA A 378 14.79 -22.52 11.94
C ALA A 378 14.53 -23.91 11.31
N ASP A 379 15.52 -24.42 10.57
CA ASP A 379 15.50 -25.75 9.91
C ASP A 379 14.26 -25.96 9.04
N VAL A 380 13.76 -24.86 8.45
CA VAL A 380 12.58 -24.90 7.60
C VAL A 380 12.92 -25.56 6.25
N LYS A 381 12.08 -26.47 5.80
CA LYS A 381 12.15 -27.01 4.43
C LYS A 381 11.34 -26.12 3.49
N ASN A 382 11.87 -25.82 2.32
CA ASN A 382 11.19 -24.97 1.35
C ASN A 382 9.81 -25.50 0.92
N SER A 383 9.53 -26.80 1.12
CA SER A 383 8.23 -27.42 0.84
C SER A 383 7.16 -27.19 1.92
N MET A 384 7.52 -26.66 3.07
CA MET A 384 6.55 -26.37 4.15
C MET A 384 5.65 -25.20 3.76
N ARG A 385 4.39 -25.22 4.18
CA ARG A 385 3.40 -24.17 3.86
C ARG A 385 3.86 -22.78 4.34
N ILE A 386 4.50 -22.72 5.51
CA ILE A 386 5.03 -21.45 6.04
C ILE A 386 6.14 -20.84 5.16
N ALA A 387 6.80 -21.65 4.31
CA ALA A 387 7.79 -21.22 3.33
C ALA A 387 7.19 -20.94 1.94
N GLN A 388 6.02 -21.49 1.63
CA GLN A 388 5.36 -21.38 0.32
C GLN A 388 4.28 -20.32 0.29
N GLU A 389 3.55 -20.13 1.40
CA GLU A 389 2.38 -19.26 1.48
C GLU A 389 2.72 -17.91 2.15
N GLU A 390 2.13 -16.83 1.69
CA GLU A 390 2.27 -15.51 2.26
C GLU A 390 1.51 -15.41 3.59
N ILE A 391 2.23 -15.20 4.70
CA ILE A 391 1.63 -15.06 6.04
C ILE A 391 1.19 -13.61 6.30
N PHE A 392 1.90 -12.66 5.73
CA PHE A 392 1.71 -11.21 5.91
C PHE A 392 1.77 -10.80 7.39
N GLY A 393 2.83 -11.25 8.06
CA GLY A 393 3.09 -11.05 9.48
C GLY A 393 4.52 -11.40 9.86
N PRO A 394 4.90 -11.23 11.13
CA PRO A 394 6.28 -11.28 11.57
C PRO A 394 6.79 -12.72 11.75
N VAL A 395 6.80 -13.50 10.70
CA VAL A 395 7.22 -14.89 10.73
C VAL A 395 8.34 -15.14 9.73
N ALA A 396 9.56 -15.31 10.24
CA ALA A 396 10.75 -15.67 9.48
C ALA A 396 10.85 -17.19 9.32
N CYS A 397 11.19 -17.64 8.12
CA CYS A 397 11.51 -19.03 7.80
C CYS A 397 12.98 -19.10 7.40
N VAL A 398 13.85 -19.62 8.27
CA VAL A 398 15.28 -19.76 8.00
C VAL A 398 15.53 -21.13 7.41
N ILE A 399 16.09 -21.16 6.20
CA ILE A 399 16.29 -22.35 5.37
C ILE A 399 17.78 -22.51 5.10
N PRO A 400 18.44 -23.62 5.47
CA PRO A 400 19.83 -23.86 5.11
C PRO A 400 19.94 -24.25 3.63
N PHE A 401 21.04 -23.88 2.97
CA PHE A 401 21.42 -24.39 1.65
C PHE A 401 22.93 -24.72 1.62
N LYS A 402 23.32 -25.65 0.76
CA LYS A 402 24.70 -26.19 0.72
C LYS A 402 25.55 -25.56 -0.35
N ASP A 403 25.01 -25.41 -1.53
CA ASP A 403 25.71 -24.86 -2.68
C ASP A 403 24.79 -24.06 -3.57
N TYR A 404 25.34 -23.37 -4.55
CA TYR A 404 24.60 -22.44 -5.40
C TYR A 404 23.77 -23.11 -6.51
N ASP A 405 23.86 -24.44 -6.65
CA ASP A 405 23.04 -25.19 -7.59
C ASP A 405 21.72 -25.68 -6.96
N GLU A 406 21.66 -25.70 -5.59
CA GLU A 406 20.48 -26.05 -4.82
C GLU A 406 19.47 -24.88 -4.79
#